data_eecaf4624591da07fcce240c9a9a696e
#
_entry.id   eecaf4624591da07fcce240c9a9a696e
#
_cell.length_a   1.000
_cell.length_b   1.000
_cell.length_c   1.000
_cell.angle_alpha   90.00
_cell.angle_beta   90.00
_cell.angle_gamma   90.00
#
_symmetry.space_group_name_H-M   'P 1'
#
loop_
_entity.id
_entity.type
_entity.pdbx_description
1 polymer ?
#
loop_
_entity_poly.entity_id
_entity_poly.type
_entity_poly.pdbx_seq_one_letter_code
_entity_poly.pdbx_strand_id
1 'polypeptide(L)'
;MKPRQTLAETTLPDGTVLGLHEHDGRRYLQHGGIQLAGPATRASEQELGRIACAPFRSVKEPKIWIAGLALGEVLTGVMETLPQKRATFLIAEPWPELVGWHREFLPDCPTVNDPRVEILPDAGPAVFHSHEQDLHAVLVHTDTAPQAEKGRALFEDRRWLAAVHGALQPGGLLGIASARPLPQIERNLSRAGFEVVRHEIDASPNARRPRRHFLWLARKGKSDA
;
A
#
# COMPACT_ATOMS: atom_id res chain seq x y z
N MET A 1 22.31 4.98 -22.84
CA MET A 1 20.99 5.04 -22.21
C MET A 1 20.01 4.33 -23.14
N LYS A 2 19.39 3.24 -22.71
CA LYS A 2 18.41 2.53 -23.54
C LYS A 2 17.13 3.37 -23.62
N PRO A 3 16.39 3.35 -24.75
CA PRO A 3 15.11 4.03 -24.84
C PRO A 3 14.12 3.41 -23.86
N ARG A 4 13.16 4.23 -23.40
CA ARG A 4 12.03 3.74 -22.60
C ARG A 4 11.18 2.82 -23.49
N GLN A 5 10.85 1.64 -22.96
CA GLN A 5 10.03 0.65 -23.60
C GLN A 5 8.69 0.52 -22.86
N THR A 6 7.58 0.51 -23.56
CA THR A 6 6.28 0.11 -23.02
C THR A 6 6.21 -1.43 -23.02
N LEU A 7 6.00 -2.02 -21.86
CA LEU A 7 5.84 -3.47 -21.69
C LEU A 7 4.38 -3.89 -21.85
N ALA A 8 3.49 -3.11 -21.24
CA ALA A 8 2.05 -3.32 -21.33
C ALA A 8 1.32 -1.98 -21.16
N GLU A 9 0.15 -1.88 -21.76
CA GLU A 9 -0.72 -0.72 -21.71
C GLU A 9 -2.17 -1.14 -21.87
N THR A 10 -3.08 -0.48 -21.13
CA THR A 10 -4.53 -0.66 -21.26
C THR A 10 -5.25 0.67 -21.10
N THR A 11 -6.39 0.82 -21.74
CA THR A 11 -7.28 1.97 -21.51
C THR A 11 -8.34 1.56 -20.51
N LEU A 12 -8.40 2.29 -19.39
CA LEU A 12 -9.36 2.05 -18.33
C LEU A 12 -10.78 2.55 -18.73
N PRO A 13 -11.83 2.13 -18.01
CA PRO A 13 -13.21 2.52 -18.31
C PRO A 13 -13.49 4.04 -18.31
N ASP A 14 -12.68 4.82 -17.59
CA ASP A 14 -12.76 6.28 -17.56
C ASP A 14 -12.02 6.96 -18.73
N GLY A 15 -11.45 6.18 -19.65
CA GLY A 15 -10.68 6.65 -20.80
C GLY A 15 -9.22 6.99 -20.49
N THR A 16 -8.77 6.85 -19.25
CA THR A 16 -7.34 7.05 -18.90
C THR A 16 -6.52 5.82 -19.28
N VAL A 17 -5.22 6.04 -19.48
CA VAL A 17 -4.28 4.99 -19.87
C VAL A 17 -3.48 4.57 -18.65
N LEU A 18 -3.48 3.27 -18.34
CA LEU A 18 -2.58 2.61 -17.42
C LEU A 18 -1.45 1.98 -18.23
N GLY A 19 -0.20 2.23 -17.88
CA GLY A 19 0.95 1.71 -18.61
C GLY A 19 2.07 1.23 -17.70
N LEU A 20 2.62 0.06 -18.03
CA LEU A 20 3.84 -0.49 -17.44
C LEU A 20 5.00 -0.29 -18.40
N HIS A 21 6.05 0.35 -17.94
CA HIS A 21 7.21 0.69 -18.76
C HIS A 21 8.51 0.19 -18.14
N GLU A 22 9.50 0.01 -18.99
CA GLU A 22 10.89 -0.27 -18.60
C GLU A 22 11.83 0.82 -19.14
N HIS A 23 12.80 1.22 -18.31
CA HIS A 23 13.92 2.04 -18.72
C HIS A 23 15.17 1.67 -17.92
N ASP A 24 16.25 1.29 -18.63
CA ASP A 24 17.51 0.84 -18.04
C ASP A 24 17.33 -0.26 -16.97
N GLY A 25 16.47 -1.26 -17.24
CA GLY A 25 16.17 -2.38 -16.32
C GLY A 25 15.30 -2.03 -15.12
N ARG A 26 14.74 -0.82 -15.08
CA ARG A 26 13.86 -0.35 -14.00
C ARG A 26 12.42 -0.28 -14.50
N ARG A 27 11.49 -0.68 -13.64
CA ARG A 27 10.05 -0.66 -13.94
C ARG A 27 9.39 0.63 -13.45
N TYR A 28 8.39 1.08 -14.20
CA TYR A 28 7.61 2.29 -13.92
C TYR A 28 6.15 2.02 -14.22
N LEU A 29 5.29 2.33 -13.28
CA LEU A 29 3.83 2.31 -13.47
C LEU A 29 3.35 3.74 -13.68
N GLN A 30 2.54 3.97 -14.72
CA GLN A 30 1.92 5.25 -15.02
C GLN A 30 0.42 5.11 -15.19
N HIS A 31 -0.31 6.15 -14.80
CA HIS A 31 -1.75 6.28 -14.99
C HIS A 31 -2.06 7.71 -15.44
N GLY A 32 -2.76 7.86 -16.56
CA GLY A 32 -3.08 9.16 -17.14
C GLY A 32 -1.85 10.06 -17.37
N GLY A 33 -0.71 9.47 -17.72
CA GLY A 33 0.56 10.20 -17.93
C GLY A 33 1.32 10.54 -16.64
N ILE A 34 0.76 10.27 -15.47
CA ILE A 34 1.40 10.49 -14.16
C ILE A 34 2.07 9.21 -13.69
N GLN A 35 3.33 9.29 -13.25
CA GLN A 35 4.02 8.15 -12.66
C GLN A 35 3.47 7.88 -11.26
N LEU A 36 2.91 6.69 -11.04
CA LEU A 36 2.43 6.22 -9.74
C LEU A 36 3.53 5.55 -8.93
N ALA A 37 4.28 4.63 -9.56
CA ALA A 37 5.32 3.85 -8.90
C ALA A 37 6.58 3.75 -9.76
N GLY A 38 7.70 3.51 -9.09
CA GLY A 38 9.00 3.36 -9.74
C GLY A 38 10.16 3.45 -8.75
N PRO A 39 11.41 3.55 -9.25
CA PRO A 39 12.60 3.54 -8.39
C PRO A 39 12.61 4.63 -7.31
N ALA A 40 11.93 5.75 -7.53
CA ALA A 40 11.91 6.87 -6.59
C ALA A 40 11.02 6.63 -5.36
N THR A 41 10.03 5.74 -5.46
CA THR A 41 9.08 5.41 -4.37
C THR A 41 9.39 4.07 -3.71
N ARG A 42 10.17 3.22 -4.37
CA ARG A 42 10.48 1.86 -3.95
C ARG A 42 10.88 1.73 -2.48
N ALA A 43 11.87 2.51 -2.06
CA ALA A 43 12.40 2.41 -0.69
C ALA A 43 11.34 2.76 0.36
N SER A 44 10.52 3.79 0.12
CA SER A 44 9.46 4.19 1.04
C SER A 44 8.28 3.22 1.07
N GLU A 45 7.96 2.62 -0.08
CA GLU A 45 6.93 1.58 -0.16
C GLU A 45 7.35 0.34 0.63
N GLN A 46 8.58 -0.14 0.47
CA GLN A 46 9.10 -1.28 1.23
C GLN A 46 9.18 -0.95 2.73
N GLU A 47 9.62 0.26 3.09
CA GLU A 47 9.76 0.69 4.47
C GLU A 47 8.40 0.83 5.17
N LEU A 48 7.35 1.25 4.46
CA LEU A 48 5.97 1.20 4.95
C LEU A 48 5.62 -0.23 5.42
N GLY A 49 5.86 -1.24 4.57
CA GLY A 49 5.62 -2.64 4.92
C GLY A 49 6.43 -3.09 6.14
N ARG A 50 7.72 -2.76 6.18
CA ARG A 50 8.62 -3.16 7.28
C ARG A 50 8.23 -2.55 8.62
N ILE A 51 8.05 -1.24 8.67
CA ILE A 51 7.79 -0.52 9.94
C ILE A 51 6.41 -0.87 10.47
N ALA A 52 5.38 -0.83 9.64
CA ALA A 52 4.02 -1.09 10.09
C ALA A 52 3.78 -2.56 10.47
N CYS A 53 4.53 -3.51 9.89
CA CYS A 53 4.39 -4.92 10.19
C CYS A 53 5.34 -5.44 11.27
N ALA A 54 6.37 -4.68 11.63
CA ALA A 54 7.35 -5.10 12.64
C ALA A 54 6.75 -5.54 13.99
N PRO A 55 5.69 -4.90 14.53
CA PRO A 55 5.06 -5.33 15.77
C PRO A 55 4.42 -6.73 15.73
N PHE A 56 4.14 -7.23 14.53
CA PHE A 56 3.40 -8.50 14.32
C PHE A 56 4.30 -9.69 13.98
N ARG A 57 5.63 -9.55 14.08
CA ARG A 57 6.60 -10.63 13.79
C ARG A 57 6.39 -11.89 14.64
N SER A 58 5.91 -11.75 15.87
CA SER A 58 5.63 -12.86 16.77
C SER A 58 4.23 -13.45 16.61
N VAL A 59 3.37 -12.84 15.83
CA VAL A 59 2.02 -13.32 15.56
C VAL A 59 2.11 -14.53 14.64
N LYS A 60 1.39 -15.62 14.98
CA LYS A 60 1.44 -16.87 14.19
C LYS A 60 0.75 -16.74 12.82
N GLU A 61 -0.35 -15.99 12.78
CA GLU A 61 -1.23 -15.83 11.61
C GLU A 61 -1.55 -14.35 11.39
N PRO A 62 -0.53 -13.51 11.06
CA PRO A 62 -0.79 -12.09 10.82
C PRO A 62 -1.64 -11.91 9.56
N LYS A 63 -2.64 -11.04 9.63
CA LYS A 63 -3.49 -10.66 8.51
C LYS A 63 -3.31 -9.19 8.20
N ILE A 64 -2.82 -8.89 7.00
CA ILE A 64 -2.45 -7.55 6.55
C ILE A 64 -3.28 -7.19 5.33
N TRP A 65 -3.87 -6.01 5.32
CA TRP A 65 -4.58 -5.46 4.16
C TRP A 65 -3.76 -4.34 3.52
N ILE A 66 -3.64 -4.33 2.18
CA ILE A 66 -2.81 -3.39 1.43
C ILE A 66 -3.67 -2.71 0.35
N ALA A 67 -3.63 -1.37 0.29
CA ALA A 67 -4.31 -0.58 -0.72
C ALA A 67 -3.44 -0.42 -1.97
N GLY A 68 -3.78 -1.16 -3.02
CA GLY A 68 -3.07 -1.16 -4.31
C GLY A 68 -1.89 -2.11 -4.36
N LEU A 69 -1.75 -2.78 -5.49
CA LEU A 69 -0.63 -3.66 -5.79
C LEU A 69 0.58 -2.88 -6.32
N ALA A 70 0.33 -1.91 -7.19
CA ALA A 70 1.36 -1.12 -7.88
C ALA A 70 2.47 -1.99 -8.48
N LEU A 71 3.74 -1.79 -8.09
CA LEU A 71 4.87 -2.65 -8.48
C LEU A 71 5.21 -3.71 -7.41
N GLY A 72 4.35 -3.91 -6.39
CA GLY A 72 4.51 -4.93 -5.34
C GLY A 72 5.49 -4.58 -4.22
N GLU A 73 5.97 -3.35 -4.17
CA GLU A 73 7.05 -2.98 -3.22
C GLU A 73 6.56 -2.91 -1.77
N VAL A 74 5.33 -2.46 -1.51
CA VAL A 74 4.74 -2.53 -0.15
C VAL A 74 4.63 -3.99 0.29
N LEU A 75 4.10 -4.86 -0.58
CA LEU A 75 3.95 -6.28 -0.30
C LEU A 75 5.31 -6.96 -0.08
N THR A 76 6.35 -6.59 -0.84
CA THR A 76 7.72 -7.06 -0.62
C THR A 76 8.19 -6.76 0.80
N GLY A 77 8.04 -5.51 1.26
CA GLY A 77 8.42 -5.13 2.63
C GLY A 77 7.63 -5.87 3.72
N VAL A 78 6.34 -6.13 3.47
CA VAL A 78 5.48 -6.94 4.35
C VAL A 78 5.97 -8.39 4.43
N MET A 79 6.20 -9.04 3.28
CA MET A 79 6.61 -10.45 3.23
C MET A 79 7.98 -10.70 3.82
N GLU A 80 8.94 -9.77 3.62
CA GLU A 80 10.25 -9.81 4.28
C GLU A 80 10.14 -9.72 5.81
N THR A 81 9.15 -8.96 6.30
CA THR A 81 8.94 -8.75 7.73
C THR A 81 8.15 -9.87 8.37
N LEU A 82 7.20 -10.46 7.64
CA LEU A 82 6.28 -11.49 8.09
C LEU A 82 6.46 -12.78 7.28
N PRO A 83 7.48 -13.60 7.61
CA PRO A 83 7.77 -14.84 6.88
C PRO A 83 6.84 -16.02 7.26
N GLN A 84 5.88 -15.81 8.16
CA GLN A 84 5.00 -16.87 8.65
C GLN A 84 4.19 -17.50 7.51
N LYS A 85 4.20 -18.84 7.42
CA LYS A 85 3.47 -19.59 6.38
C LYS A 85 1.95 -19.42 6.44
N ARG A 86 1.41 -19.05 7.59
CA ARG A 86 -0.03 -18.84 7.83
C ARG A 86 -0.41 -17.35 7.86
N ALA A 87 0.50 -16.46 7.43
CA ALA A 87 0.16 -15.06 7.19
C ALA A 87 -0.85 -14.95 6.03
N THR A 88 -1.72 -13.94 6.07
CA THR A 88 -2.64 -13.61 4.97
C THR A 88 -2.40 -12.16 4.55
N PHE A 89 -2.22 -11.94 3.26
CA PHE A 89 -2.01 -10.63 2.66
C PHE A 89 -3.15 -10.33 1.68
N LEU A 90 -4.08 -9.48 2.09
CA LEU A 90 -5.23 -9.04 1.30
C LEU A 90 -4.84 -7.79 0.52
N ILE A 91 -4.91 -7.81 -0.80
CA ILE A 91 -4.49 -6.69 -1.64
C ILE A 91 -5.68 -6.18 -2.42
N ALA A 92 -6.12 -4.96 -2.12
CA ALA A 92 -7.17 -4.31 -2.87
C ALA A 92 -6.61 -3.69 -4.14
N GLU A 93 -6.80 -4.39 -5.27
CA GLU A 93 -6.35 -3.94 -6.59
C GLU A 93 -7.52 -3.92 -7.58
N PRO A 94 -8.03 -2.73 -7.94
CA PRO A 94 -9.18 -2.60 -8.83
C PRO A 94 -8.86 -2.85 -10.31
N TRP A 95 -7.58 -2.90 -10.68
CA TRP A 95 -7.14 -3.11 -12.06
C TRP A 95 -6.65 -4.54 -12.28
N PRO A 96 -7.49 -5.46 -12.78
CA PRO A 96 -7.12 -6.86 -12.97
C PRO A 96 -5.97 -7.04 -13.98
N GLU A 97 -5.82 -6.09 -14.92
CA GLU A 97 -4.71 -6.08 -15.88
C GLU A 97 -3.36 -5.98 -15.16
N LEU A 98 -3.28 -5.18 -14.10
CA LEU A 98 -2.04 -5.03 -13.33
C LEU A 98 -1.63 -6.34 -12.67
N VAL A 99 -2.60 -7.13 -12.18
CA VAL A 99 -2.33 -8.47 -11.64
C VAL A 99 -1.76 -9.41 -12.72
N GLY A 100 -2.31 -9.33 -13.94
CA GLY A 100 -1.78 -10.05 -15.12
C GLY A 100 -0.35 -9.63 -15.44
N TRP A 101 -0.08 -8.32 -15.46
CA TRP A 101 1.26 -7.78 -15.74
C TRP A 101 2.30 -8.18 -14.70
N HIS A 102 1.92 -8.33 -13.44
CA HIS A 102 2.82 -8.87 -12.41
C HIS A 102 3.32 -10.26 -12.75
N ARG A 103 2.45 -11.13 -13.25
CA ARG A 103 2.80 -12.51 -13.64
C ARG A 103 3.70 -12.56 -14.87
N GLU A 104 3.49 -11.66 -15.81
CA GLU A 104 4.15 -11.67 -17.11
C GLU A 104 5.46 -10.88 -17.14
N PHE A 105 5.47 -9.68 -16.54
CA PHE A 105 6.57 -8.73 -16.70
C PHE A 105 7.36 -8.45 -15.41
N LEU A 106 6.90 -8.95 -14.26
CA LEU A 106 7.54 -8.73 -12.96
C LEU A 106 7.89 -10.06 -12.27
N PRO A 107 8.65 -10.96 -12.94
CA PRO A 107 8.95 -12.29 -12.41
C PRO A 107 9.79 -12.25 -11.12
N ASP A 108 10.56 -11.18 -10.91
CA ASP A 108 11.35 -10.96 -9.69
C ASP A 108 10.51 -10.48 -8.50
N CYS A 109 9.21 -10.22 -8.76
CA CYS A 109 8.23 -9.88 -7.73
C CYS A 109 7.20 -11.03 -7.61
N PRO A 110 7.55 -12.16 -6.97
CA PRO A 110 6.74 -13.39 -6.94
C PRO A 110 5.46 -13.26 -6.11
N THR A 111 5.14 -12.08 -5.67
CA THR A 111 4.16 -11.76 -4.66
C THR A 111 2.73 -12.15 -5.02
N VAL A 112 2.28 -11.95 -6.26
CA VAL A 112 0.89 -12.27 -6.67
C VAL A 112 0.61 -13.77 -6.80
N ASN A 113 1.65 -14.61 -6.85
CA ASN A 113 1.52 -16.06 -6.93
C ASN A 113 1.80 -16.74 -5.57
N ASP A 114 2.15 -15.99 -4.54
CA ASP A 114 2.34 -16.53 -3.19
C ASP A 114 0.97 -16.99 -2.64
N PRO A 115 0.85 -18.20 -2.08
CA PRO A 115 -0.42 -18.74 -1.58
C PRO A 115 -1.00 -17.95 -0.40
N ARG A 116 -0.24 -17.04 0.20
CA ARG A 116 -0.68 -16.15 1.27
C ARG A 116 -1.34 -14.87 0.75
N VAL A 117 -1.26 -14.62 -0.56
CA VAL A 117 -1.79 -13.42 -1.20
C VAL A 117 -3.18 -13.67 -1.76
N GLU A 118 -4.10 -12.80 -1.41
CA GLU A 118 -5.46 -12.73 -1.94
C GLU A 118 -5.70 -11.35 -2.56
N ILE A 119 -6.13 -11.34 -3.82
CA ILE A 119 -6.44 -10.11 -4.55
C ILE A 119 -7.93 -9.80 -4.40
N LEU A 120 -8.23 -8.62 -3.91
CA LEU A 120 -9.58 -8.09 -3.76
C LEU A 120 -9.84 -7.03 -4.84
N PRO A 121 -10.99 -7.06 -5.52
CA PRO A 121 -11.26 -6.13 -6.64
C PRO A 121 -11.68 -4.72 -6.18
N ASP A 122 -11.86 -4.51 -4.87
CA ASP A 122 -12.38 -3.27 -4.30
C ASP A 122 -11.60 -2.86 -3.05
N ALA A 123 -11.52 -1.55 -2.83
CA ALA A 123 -10.89 -0.93 -1.65
C ALA A 123 -11.89 -0.11 -0.82
N GLY A 124 -13.18 -0.13 -1.17
CA GLY A 124 -14.22 0.63 -0.47
C GLY A 124 -14.45 0.15 0.97
N PRO A 125 -15.20 0.93 1.77
CA PRO A 125 -15.40 0.60 3.18
C PRO A 125 -16.15 -0.73 3.40
N ALA A 126 -16.92 -1.19 2.42
CA ALA A 126 -17.70 -2.42 2.52
C ALA A 126 -16.82 -3.68 2.66
N VAL A 127 -15.60 -3.68 2.10
CA VAL A 127 -14.69 -4.84 2.18
C VAL A 127 -14.26 -5.15 3.61
N PHE A 128 -14.37 -4.17 4.52
CA PHE A 128 -13.99 -4.35 5.92
C PHE A 128 -15.10 -4.95 6.80
N HIS A 129 -16.35 -5.06 6.31
CA HIS A 129 -17.46 -5.60 7.10
C HIS A 129 -17.26 -7.05 7.52
N SER A 130 -16.50 -7.83 6.75
CA SER A 130 -16.16 -9.23 7.07
C SER A 130 -14.93 -9.39 7.98
N HIS A 131 -14.29 -8.27 8.39
CA HIS A 131 -13.03 -8.25 9.12
C HIS A 131 -13.11 -7.55 10.47
N GLU A 132 -14.25 -7.66 11.16
CA GLU A 132 -14.39 -7.01 12.48
C GLU A 132 -13.30 -7.46 13.45
N GLN A 133 -12.44 -6.53 13.89
CA GLN A 133 -11.29 -6.75 14.77
C GLN A 133 -10.36 -7.92 14.36
N ASP A 134 -10.21 -8.13 13.04
CA ASP A 134 -9.48 -9.27 12.47
C ASP A 134 -8.13 -8.86 11.86
N LEU A 135 -7.98 -7.62 11.42
CA LEU A 135 -6.78 -7.15 10.76
C LEU A 135 -5.71 -6.67 11.75
N HIS A 136 -4.46 -7.07 11.51
CA HIS A 136 -3.29 -6.61 12.26
C HIS A 136 -2.78 -5.27 11.74
N ALA A 137 -2.73 -5.11 10.41
CA ALA A 137 -2.41 -3.84 9.80
C ALA A 137 -3.19 -3.59 8.50
N VAL A 138 -3.41 -2.30 8.22
CA VAL A 138 -3.88 -1.76 6.94
C VAL A 138 -2.82 -0.81 6.41
N LEU A 139 -2.40 -0.97 5.16
CA LEU A 139 -1.30 -0.21 4.56
C LEU A 139 -1.76 0.56 3.32
N VAL A 140 -1.41 1.85 3.25
CA VAL A 140 -1.77 2.76 2.17
C VAL A 140 -0.55 3.56 1.73
N HIS A 141 -0.13 3.41 0.48
CA HIS A 141 0.79 4.37 -0.14
C HIS A 141 -0.03 5.35 -0.99
N THR A 142 0.03 6.64 -0.68
CA THR A 142 -0.93 7.63 -1.22
C THR A 142 -0.91 7.78 -2.74
N ASP A 143 0.24 7.52 -3.36
CA ASP A 143 0.41 7.69 -4.81
C ASP A 143 -0.03 6.44 -5.60
N THR A 144 -0.15 5.28 -4.93
CA THR A 144 -0.48 3.98 -5.57
C THR A 144 -1.80 3.38 -5.09
N ALA A 145 -2.36 3.89 -3.99
CA ALA A 145 -3.62 3.40 -3.47
C ALA A 145 -4.80 3.75 -4.39
N PRO A 146 -5.80 2.88 -4.49
CA PRO A 146 -7.07 3.22 -5.11
C PRO A 146 -7.70 4.45 -4.46
N GLN A 147 -8.51 5.16 -5.22
CA GLN A 147 -9.24 6.30 -4.72
C GLN A 147 -10.58 5.87 -4.09
N ALA A 148 -11.01 6.59 -3.07
CA ALA A 148 -12.36 6.48 -2.54
C ALA A 148 -13.38 7.09 -3.53
N GLU A 149 -14.68 7.00 -3.19
CA GLU A 149 -15.74 7.64 -3.97
C GLU A 149 -15.43 9.11 -4.28
N LYS A 150 -15.78 9.54 -5.48
CA LYS A 150 -15.57 10.91 -5.98
C LYS A 150 -14.09 11.33 -6.09
N GLY A 151 -13.18 10.37 -6.30
CA GLY A 151 -11.77 10.65 -6.52
C GLY A 151 -10.99 11.17 -5.31
N ARG A 152 -11.54 11.01 -4.10
CA ARG A 152 -10.86 11.39 -2.86
C ARG A 152 -9.82 10.35 -2.46
N ALA A 153 -8.77 10.77 -1.77
CA ALA A 153 -7.86 9.83 -1.15
C ALA A 153 -8.55 9.05 -0.01
N LEU A 154 -8.18 7.77 0.19
CA LEU A 154 -8.79 6.91 1.21
C LEU A 154 -8.74 7.54 2.61
N PHE A 155 -7.63 8.17 2.98
CA PHE A 155 -7.47 8.84 4.28
C PHE A 155 -8.32 10.12 4.45
N GLU A 156 -9.00 10.59 3.42
CA GLU A 156 -9.94 11.72 3.46
C GLU A 156 -11.39 11.26 3.61
N ASP A 157 -11.66 9.97 3.43
CA ASP A 157 -12.98 9.39 3.57
C ASP A 157 -13.22 8.92 5.01
N ARG A 158 -14.13 9.61 5.72
CA ARG A 158 -14.48 9.27 7.10
C ARG A 158 -15.11 7.90 7.24
N ARG A 159 -15.90 7.45 6.25
CA ARG A 159 -16.52 6.12 6.26
C ARG A 159 -15.46 5.04 6.14
N TRP A 160 -14.51 5.24 5.23
CA TRP A 160 -13.38 4.36 5.06
C TRP A 160 -12.53 4.27 6.34
N LEU A 161 -12.16 5.41 6.93
CA LEU A 161 -11.40 5.43 8.19
C LEU A 161 -12.12 4.75 9.35
N ALA A 162 -13.46 4.94 9.47
CA ALA A 162 -14.26 4.27 10.50
C ALA A 162 -14.31 2.75 10.26
N ALA A 163 -14.45 2.30 9.00
CA ALA A 163 -14.46 0.90 8.64
C ALA A 163 -13.10 0.22 8.94
N VAL A 164 -11.99 0.89 8.58
CA VAL A 164 -10.64 0.42 8.93
C VAL A 164 -10.45 0.34 10.44
N HIS A 165 -10.89 1.36 11.19
CA HIS A 165 -10.79 1.34 12.64
C HIS A 165 -11.59 0.16 13.24
N GLY A 166 -12.79 -0.14 12.72
CA GLY A 166 -13.58 -1.31 13.12
C GLY A 166 -12.86 -2.63 12.82
N ALA A 167 -12.29 -2.75 11.63
CA ALA A 167 -11.63 -3.97 11.15
C ALA A 167 -10.30 -4.27 11.84
N LEU A 168 -9.57 -3.27 12.29
CA LEU A 168 -8.34 -3.46 13.03
C LEU A 168 -8.60 -4.05 14.41
N GLN A 169 -7.81 -5.04 14.80
CA GLN A 169 -7.79 -5.55 16.18
C GLN A 169 -7.28 -4.48 17.15
N PRO A 170 -7.53 -4.61 18.47
CA PRO A 170 -6.92 -3.76 19.48
C PRO A 170 -5.39 -3.76 19.38
N GLY A 171 -4.79 -2.57 19.28
CA GLY A 171 -3.36 -2.41 19.02
C GLY A 171 -2.92 -2.57 17.55
N GLY A 172 -3.85 -2.82 16.63
CA GLY A 172 -3.62 -2.87 15.19
C GLY A 172 -3.21 -1.50 14.62
N LEU A 173 -2.60 -1.50 13.44
CA LEU A 173 -1.99 -0.32 12.83
C LEU A 173 -2.60 0.01 11.46
N LEU A 174 -2.90 1.29 11.23
CA LEU A 174 -3.04 1.86 9.90
C LEU A 174 -1.74 2.60 9.56
N GLY A 175 -1.01 2.10 8.56
CA GLY A 175 0.20 2.73 8.03
C GLY A 175 -0.11 3.50 6.75
N ILE A 176 0.26 4.79 6.67
CA ILE A 176 0.10 5.61 5.46
C ILE A 176 1.45 6.20 5.09
N ALA A 177 1.90 5.98 3.85
CA ALA A 177 3.10 6.61 3.32
C ALA A 177 2.78 7.58 2.18
N SER A 178 3.57 8.66 2.08
CA SER A 178 3.48 9.66 1.02
C SER A 178 4.84 10.24 0.67
N ALA A 179 5.05 10.53 -0.62
CA ALA A 179 6.22 11.27 -1.07
C ALA A 179 6.17 12.77 -0.70
N ARG A 180 5.03 13.26 -0.22
CA ARG A 180 4.80 14.66 0.13
C ARG A 180 4.32 14.80 1.57
N PRO A 181 4.64 15.91 2.26
CA PRO A 181 4.06 16.19 3.55
C PRO A 181 2.57 16.53 3.38
N LEU A 182 1.70 15.74 3.99
CA LEU A 182 0.24 15.89 3.93
C LEU A 182 -0.32 16.09 5.36
N PRO A 183 -0.34 17.33 5.90
CA PRO A 183 -0.74 17.59 7.28
C PRO A 183 -2.16 17.15 7.62
N GLN A 184 -3.03 17.05 6.61
CA GLN A 184 -4.41 16.57 6.79
C GLN A 184 -4.48 15.09 7.20
N ILE A 185 -3.48 14.26 6.87
CA ILE A 185 -3.46 12.85 7.26
C ILE A 185 -3.53 12.74 8.79
N GLU A 186 -2.60 13.36 9.50
CA GLU A 186 -2.51 13.30 10.96
C GLU A 186 -3.82 13.73 11.63
N ARG A 187 -4.38 14.87 11.19
CA ARG A 187 -5.65 15.38 11.68
C ARG A 187 -6.82 14.42 11.44
N ASN A 188 -6.90 13.82 10.23
CA ASN A 188 -8.01 12.93 9.88
C ASN A 188 -7.93 11.62 10.67
N LEU A 189 -6.73 11.07 10.83
CA LEU A 189 -6.47 9.86 11.61
C LEU A 189 -6.79 10.07 13.10
N SER A 190 -6.34 11.18 13.70
CA SER A 190 -6.65 11.51 15.09
C SER A 190 -8.16 11.68 15.32
N ARG A 191 -8.88 12.32 14.36
CA ARG A 191 -10.35 12.44 14.43
C ARG A 191 -11.07 11.10 14.27
N ALA A 192 -10.45 10.12 13.63
CA ALA A 192 -10.98 8.77 13.50
C ALA A 192 -10.67 7.88 14.72
N GLY A 193 -10.04 8.41 15.77
CA GLY A 193 -9.77 7.70 17.02
C GLY A 193 -8.42 6.99 17.09
N PHE A 194 -7.50 7.30 16.15
CA PHE A 194 -6.18 6.70 16.18
C PHE A 194 -5.18 7.55 16.97
N GLU A 195 -4.23 6.86 17.62
CA GLU A 195 -2.98 7.46 18.11
C GLU A 195 -1.98 7.50 16.96
N VAL A 196 -1.50 8.70 16.59
CA VAL A 196 -0.71 8.90 15.38
C VAL A 196 0.72 9.30 15.70
N VAL A 197 1.68 8.61 15.07
CA VAL A 197 3.12 8.98 15.08
C VAL A 197 3.57 9.16 13.64
N ARG A 198 4.23 10.29 13.36
CA ARG A 198 4.83 10.58 12.05
C ARG A 198 6.32 10.27 12.07
N HIS A 199 6.78 9.59 11.02
CA HIS A 199 8.18 9.33 10.74
C HIS A 199 8.58 9.98 9.41
N GLU A 200 9.85 10.36 9.30
CA GLU A 200 10.46 10.73 8.02
C GLU A 200 11.37 9.59 7.56
N ILE A 201 11.23 9.20 6.30
CA ILE A 201 12.00 8.12 5.69
C ILE A 201 12.88 8.71 4.60
N ASP A 202 14.12 8.26 4.51
CA ASP A 202 14.96 8.54 3.36
C ASP A 202 14.60 7.61 2.20
N ALA A 203 13.89 8.14 1.20
CA ALA A 203 13.48 7.40 0.02
C ALA A 203 14.61 7.16 -0.99
N SER A 204 15.78 7.74 -0.76
CA SER A 204 16.92 7.68 -1.67
C SER A 204 18.26 7.69 -0.93
N PRO A 205 18.51 6.69 -0.05
CA PRO A 205 19.66 6.70 0.86
C PRO A 205 21.03 6.79 0.14
N ASN A 206 21.07 6.42 -1.15
CA ASN A 206 22.28 6.47 -1.98
C ASN A 206 22.31 7.65 -2.97
N ALA A 207 21.34 8.55 -2.91
CA ALA A 207 21.30 9.69 -3.81
C ALA A 207 22.10 10.87 -3.27
N ARG A 208 22.76 11.62 -4.18
CA ARG A 208 23.50 12.85 -3.83
C ARG A 208 22.62 13.91 -3.14
N ARG A 209 21.28 13.84 -3.32
CA ARG A 209 20.28 14.65 -2.63
C ARG A 209 19.23 13.70 -2.07
N PRO A 210 19.20 13.45 -0.75
CA PRO A 210 18.19 12.60 -0.14
C PRO A 210 16.79 13.17 -0.38
N ARG A 211 15.87 12.27 -0.74
CA ARG A 211 14.44 12.61 -0.85
C ARG A 211 13.76 12.08 0.40
N ARG A 212 13.11 12.96 1.14
CA ARG A 212 12.34 12.58 2.32
C ARG A 212 10.92 12.23 1.91
N HIS A 213 10.47 11.07 2.36
CA HIS A 213 9.08 10.64 2.34
C HIS A 213 8.57 10.58 3.77
N PHE A 214 7.27 10.54 3.92
CA PHE A 214 6.59 10.63 5.21
C PHE A 214 5.79 9.35 5.45
N LEU A 215 5.85 8.84 6.68
CA LEU A 215 5.09 7.69 7.14
C LEU A 215 4.32 8.08 8.39
N TRP A 216 3.02 7.87 8.38
CA TRP A 216 2.16 7.97 9.55
C TRP A 216 1.77 6.57 10.00
N LEU A 217 2.06 6.27 11.26
CA LEU A 217 1.60 5.07 11.94
C LEU A 217 0.47 5.46 12.89
N ALA A 218 -0.71 4.98 12.59
CA ALA A 218 -1.93 5.26 13.33
C ALA A 218 -2.36 3.98 14.07
N ARG A 219 -2.21 3.97 15.39
CA ARG A 219 -2.53 2.82 16.23
C ARG A 219 -3.97 2.91 16.72
N LYS A 220 -4.72 1.81 16.61
CA LYS A 220 -5.97 1.62 17.35
C LYS A 220 -5.65 1.34 18.80
N GLY A 221 -6.27 2.07 19.74
CA GLY A 221 -6.09 1.86 21.17
C GLY A 221 -6.30 0.40 21.56
N LYS A 222 -5.69 -0.04 22.65
CA LYS A 222 -6.02 -1.32 23.26
C LYS A 222 -7.40 -1.18 23.90
N SER A 223 -8.26 -2.20 23.76
CA SER A 223 -9.48 -2.25 24.57
C SER A 223 -9.04 -2.30 26.04
N ASP A 224 -9.54 -1.36 26.85
CA ASP A 224 -9.48 -1.51 28.30
C ASP A 224 -10.26 -2.79 28.63
N ALA A 225 -9.54 -3.82 29.08
CA ALA A 225 -10.11 -5.11 29.49
C ALA A 225 -10.68 -4.97 30.89
#